data_5a41185b21a36c45554b55f62dc3a5f1
#
_entry.id   5a41185b21a36c45554b55f62dc3a5f1
#
_cell.length_a   1.000
_cell.length_b   1.000
_cell.length_c   1.000
_cell.angle_alpha   90.00
_cell.angle_beta   90.00
_cell.angle_gamma   90.00
#
_symmetry.space_group_name_H-M   'P 1'
#
loop_
_entity.id
_entity.type
_entity.pdbx_description
1 polymer ?
#
loop_
_entity_poly.entity_id
_entity_poly.type
_entity_poly.pdbx_seq_one_letter_code
_entity_poly.pdbx_strand_id
1 'polypeptide(L)'
;LITRGHSLVGDDRITIRRYPNEELVGYCEEPLRHHMELRGLGIINIKDLFGLASVRQRKTIDLVIEMEPWTDGKVYDRLGLDETLYRILDVPCPYIRMPVATGRNVAILVEIAARNHVLKLQGHFSAQEFVRSLEEELERKREAAAR
;
A
#
# COMPACT_ATOMS: atom_id res chain seq x y z
N LEU A 1 6.35 9.93 3.96
CA LEU A 1 7.01 8.93 3.11
C LEU A 1 8.31 9.48 2.49
N ILE A 2 8.29 10.65 1.86
CA ILE A 2 9.49 11.24 1.19
C ILE A 2 10.65 11.39 2.18
N THR A 3 10.41 11.94 3.37
CA THR A 3 11.41 12.05 4.45
C THR A 3 11.93 10.70 4.97
N ARG A 4 11.31 9.61 4.55
CA ARG A 4 11.68 8.22 4.88
C ARG A 4 12.36 7.50 3.71
N GLY A 5 12.75 8.24 2.67
CA GLY A 5 13.49 7.72 1.51
C GLY A 5 12.62 7.18 0.37
N HIS A 6 11.32 7.42 0.39
CA HIS A 6 10.44 7.10 -0.74
C HIS A 6 10.41 8.24 -1.75
N SER A 7 10.14 7.91 -3.02
CA SER A 7 10.12 8.88 -4.11
C SER A 7 8.70 9.19 -4.57
N LEU A 8 8.43 10.46 -4.86
CA LEU A 8 7.17 10.93 -5.45
C LEU A 8 7.18 10.71 -6.96
N VAL A 9 6.10 10.18 -7.51
CA VAL A 9 5.80 10.22 -8.95
C VAL A 9 4.86 11.39 -9.25
N GLY A 10 3.84 11.58 -8.45
CA GLY A 10 2.89 12.67 -8.48
C GLY A 10 2.01 12.66 -7.24
N ASP A 11 1.29 13.74 -7.04
CA ASP A 11 0.40 13.95 -5.90
C ASP A 11 -1.04 13.55 -6.28
N ASP A 12 -1.93 14.50 -6.50
CA ASP A 12 -3.37 14.23 -6.70
C ASP A 12 -3.70 13.60 -8.05
N ARG A 13 -2.89 13.82 -9.08
CA ARG A 13 -3.20 13.39 -10.44
C ARG A 13 -2.08 12.57 -11.06
N ILE A 14 -2.41 11.30 -11.33
CA ILE A 14 -1.54 10.35 -12.02
C ILE A 14 -2.20 9.89 -13.30
N THR A 15 -1.49 9.99 -14.42
CA THR A 15 -1.86 9.37 -15.67
C THR A 15 -1.34 7.93 -15.68
N ILE A 16 -2.21 6.96 -16.00
CA ILE A 16 -1.86 5.55 -16.00
C ILE A 16 -1.91 5.02 -17.44
N ARG A 17 -0.87 4.28 -17.83
CA ARG A 17 -0.83 3.53 -19.09
C ARG A 17 -0.72 2.04 -18.83
N ARG A 18 -1.49 1.27 -19.59
CA ARG A 18 -1.36 -0.19 -19.68
C ARG A 18 -0.43 -0.55 -20.84
N TYR A 19 0.54 -1.40 -20.56
CA TYR A 19 1.45 -1.96 -21.56
C TYR A 19 1.00 -3.38 -21.98
N PRO A 20 1.51 -3.92 -23.14
CA PRO A 20 1.06 -5.22 -23.67
C PRO A 20 1.24 -6.40 -22.73
N ASN A 21 2.20 -6.34 -21.80
CA ASN A 21 2.46 -7.35 -20.75
C ASN A 21 1.56 -7.19 -19.50
N GLU A 22 0.46 -6.43 -19.62
CA GLU A 22 -0.44 -6.06 -18.51
C GLU A 22 0.22 -5.21 -17.42
N GLU A 23 1.40 -4.68 -17.65
CA GLU A 23 2.05 -3.76 -16.74
C GLU A 23 1.34 -2.40 -16.74
N LEU A 24 0.99 -1.93 -15.54
CA LEU A 24 0.44 -0.59 -15.33
C LEU A 24 1.56 0.36 -14.91
N VAL A 25 1.73 1.45 -15.64
CA VAL A 25 2.75 2.46 -15.31
C VAL A 25 2.09 3.80 -15.08
N GLY A 26 2.31 4.35 -13.87
CA GLY A 26 1.87 5.68 -13.47
C GLY A 26 2.95 6.74 -13.69
N TYR A 27 2.53 7.92 -14.14
CA TYR A 27 3.38 9.11 -14.29
C TYR A 27 2.56 10.38 -14.08
N CYS A 28 3.26 11.45 -13.73
CA CYS A 28 2.66 12.78 -13.61
C CYS A 28 3.07 13.66 -14.79
N GLU A 29 2.10 14.35 -15.37
CA GLU A 29 2.32 15.28 -16.50
C GLU A 29 2.70 16.69 -15.99
N GLU A 30 3.38 17.45 -16.84
CA GLU A 30 3.62 18.87 -16.62
C GLU A 30 2.26 19.65 -16.64
N PRO A 31 2.08 20.72 -15.82
CA PRO A 31 3.09 21.33 -14.92
C PRO A 31 3.07 20.73 -13.49
N LEU A 32 2.32 19.67 -13.21
CA LEU A 32 2.14 19.11 -11.86
C LEU A 32 3.33 18.28 -11.38
N ARG A 33 4.21 17.92 -12.30
CA ARG A 33 5.37 17.06 -11.99
C ARG A 33 6.24 17.66 -10.88
N HIS A 34 6.59 16.84 -9.89
CA HIS A 34 7.39 17.18 -8.71
C HIS A 34 6.71 18.11 -7.71
N HIS A 35 5.51 18.60 -7.98
CA HIS A 35 4.77 19.48 -7.10
C HIS A 35 3.82 18.69 -6.20
N MET A 36 3.62 19.21 -4.98
CA MET A 36 2.70 18.69 -3.98
C MET A 36 2.03 19.85 -3.28
N GLU A 37 0.71 19.73 -3.06
CA GLU A 37 -0.02 20.70 -2.25
C GLU A 37 -0.05 20.25 -0.79
N LEU A 38 0.41 21.14 0.10
CA LEU A 38 0.25 20.97 1.53
C LEU A 38 -0.64 22.06 2.09
N ARG A 39 -1.81 21.69 2.57
CA ARG A 39 -2.77 22.64 3.15
C ARG A 39 -2.14 23.42 4.28
N GLY A 40 -2.24 24.76 4.21
CA GLY A 40 -1.62 25.68 5.15
C GLY A 40 -0.17 26.08 4.81
N LEU A 41 0.49 25.37 3.88
CA LEU A 41 1.83 25.71 3.39
C LEU A 41 1.81 26.14 1.91
N GLY A 42 0.89 25.59 1.11
CA GLY A 42 0.76 25.84 -0.31
C GLY A 42 1.42 24.76 -1.18
N ILE A 43 1.74 25.13 -2.42
CA ILE A 43 2.38 24.24 -3.40
C ILE A 43 3.89 24.29 -3.20
N ILE A 44 4.49 23.12 -2.99
CA ILE A 44 5.92 22.95 -2.83
C ILE A 44 6.50 22.07 -3.94
N ASN A 45 7.77 22.27 -4.29
CA ASN A 45 8.50 21.42 -5.22
C ASN A 45 9.35 20.42 -4.43
N ILE A 46 8.99 19.15 -4.51
CA ILE A 46 9.64 18.05 -3.76
C ILE A 46 11.10 17.85 -4.21
N LYS A 47 11.37 18.00 -5.50
CA LYS A 47 12.73 17.87 -6.03
C LYS A 47 13.65 18.96 -5.47
N ASP A 48 13.16 20.19 -5.36
CA ASP A 48 13.96 21.32 -4.87
C ASP A 48 14.20 21.21 -3.37
N LEU A 49 13.23 20.69 -2.61
CA LEU A 49 13.35 20.53 -1.15
C LEU A 49 14.17 19.30 -0.72
N PHE A 50 14.05 18.18 -1.43
CA PHE A 50 14.60 16.89 -1.01
C PHE A 50 15.59 16.27 -1.99
N GLY A 51 15.86 16.95 -3.12
CA GLY A 51 16.80 16.50 -4.13
C GLY A 51 16.21 15.51 -5.14
N LEU A 52 17.00 15.17 -6.17
CA LEU A 52 16.57 14.35 -7.29
C LEU A 52 16.16 12.91 -6.90
N ALA A 53 16.75 12.36 -5.85
CA ALA A 53 16.42 11.01 -5.37
C ALA A 53 15.00 10.88 -4.81
N SER A 54 14.38 12.00 -4.42
CA SER A 54 13.04 12.07 -3.85
C SER A 54 11.92 12.04 -4.89
N VAL A 55 12.23 12.08 -6.18
CA VAL A 55 11.25 12.09 -7.27
C VAL A 55 11.56 11.04 -8.32
N ARG A 56 10.51 10.57 -9.01
CA ARG A 56 10.61 9.69 -10.17
C ARG A 56 9.65 10.16 -11.25
N GLN A 57 10.05 10.00 -12.52
CA GLN A 57 9.20 10.38 -13.65
C GLN A 57 8.03 9.41 -13.83
N ARG A 58 8.25 8.12 -13.59
CA ARG A 58 7.26 7.05 -13.74
C ARG A 58 7.63 5.87 -12.88
N LYS A 59 6.64 5.05 -12.54
CA LYS A 59 6.82 3.80 -11.82
C LYS A 59 5.68 2.83 -12.15
N THR A 60 5.95 1.53 -12.14
CA THR A 60 4.94 0.46 -12.16
C THR A 60 4.04 0.56 -10.93
N ILE A 61 2.76 0.32 -11.13
CA ILE A 61 1.76 0.27 -10.06
C ILE A 61 1.65 -1.18 -9.59
N ASP A 62 2.10 -1.44 -8.39
CA ASP A 62 2.15 -2.77 -7.80
C ASP A 62 1.06 -2.97 -6.74
N LEU A 63 0.55 -1.89 -6.14
CA LEU A 63 -0.42 -1.92 -5.05
C LEU A 63 -1.29 -0.66 -5.06
N VAL A 64 -2.59 -0.85 -4.82
CA VAL A 64 -3.54 0.25 -4.55
C VAL A 64 -3.90 0.25 -3.08
N ILE A 65 -3.77 1.40 -2.43
CA ILE A 65 -4.19 1.60 -1.04
C ILE A 65 -5.27 2.68 -1.00
N GLU A 66 -6.50 2.28 -0.70
CA GLU A 66 -7.59 3.21 -0.43
C GLU A 66 -7.58 3.59 1.04
N MET A 67 -7.44 4.87 1.31
CA MET A 67 -7.53 5.40 2.67
C MET A 67 -8.94 5.91 2.91
N GLU A 68 -9.62 5.37 3.93
CA GLU A 68 -10.96 5.82 4.32
C GLU A 68 -11.00 6.24 5.80
N PRO A 69 -11.85 7.18 6.19
CA PRO A 69 -12.06 7.50 7.59
C PRO A 69 -12.50 6.28 8.39
N TRP A 70 -11.98 6.12 9.61
CA TRP A 70 -12.46 5.09 10.53
C TRP A 70 -13.96 5.28 10.77
N THR A 71 -14.72 4.21 10.65
CA THR A 71 -16.17 4.21 10.92
C THR A 71 -16.48 3.17 11.99
N ASP A 72 -17.10 3.60 13.09
CA ASP A 72 -17.52 2.71 14.16
C ASP A 72 -18.57 1.72 13.65
N GLY A 73 -18.45 0.46 14.07
CA GLY A 73 -19.33 -0.62 13.66
C GLY A 73 -19.05 -1.21 12.27
N LYS A 74 -18.15 -0.63 11.48
CA LYS A 74 -17.68 -1.25 10.24
C LYS A 74 -16.67 -2.35 10.53
N VAL A 75 -16.90 -3.53 9.94
CA VAL A 75 -15.95 -4.63 10.04
C VAL A 75 -14.80 -4.41 9.07
N TYR A 76 -13.59 -4.36 9.60
CA TYR A 76 -12.36 -4.30 8.81
C TYR A 76 -11.67 -5.66 8.85
N ASP A 77 -11.06 -6.05 7.73
CA ASP A 77 -10.23 -7.25 7.70
C ASP A 77 -9.09 -7.12 8.72
N ARG A 78 -9.00 -8.11 9.61
CA ARG A 78 -8.02 -8.15 10.70
C ARG A 78 -6.87 -9.11 10.44
N LEU A 79 -7.07 -10.09 9.57
CA LEU A 79 -6.11 -11.16 9.32
C LEU A 79 -5.35 -10.95 8.00
N GLY A 80 -5.96 -10.28 7.01
CA GLY A 80 -5.34 -10.05 5.70
C GLY A 80 -5.14 -11.35 4.91
N LEU A 81 -6.04 -12.33 5.10
CA LEU A 81 -6.00 -13.63 4.41
C LEU A 81 -6.52 -13.52 2.98
N ASP A 82 -7.53 -12.68 2.78
CA ASP A 82 -8.17 -12.50 1.49
C ASP A 82 -7.41 -11.45 0.66
N GLU A 83 -7.07 -11.82 -0.57
CA GLU A 83 -6.53 -10.88 -1.53
C GLU A 83 -7.66 -10.20 -2.27
N THR A 84 -7.81 -8.90 -2.03
CA THR A 84 -8.73 -8.06 -2.78
C THR A 84 -8.01 -7.41 -3.96
N LEU A 85 -8.73 -7.26 -5.08
CA LEU A 85 -8.18 -6.70 -6.32
C LEU A 85 -8.98 -5.47 -6.74
N TYR A 86 -8.29 -4.44 -7.18
CA TYR A 86 -8.84 -3.28 -7.84
C TYR A 86 -8.49 -3.31 -9.33
N ARG A 87 -9.46 -3.06 -10.22
CA ARG A 87 -9.20 -3.06 -11.66
C ARG A 87 -8.86 -1.67 -12.16
N ILE A 88 -7.71 -1.55 -12.81
CA ILE A 88 -7.26 -0.33 -13.49
C ILE A 88 -7.04 -0.70 -14.96
N LEU A 89 -7.74 -0.07 -15.88
CA LEU A 89 -7.69 -0.38 -17.32
C LEU A 89 -7.80 -1.90 -17.60
N ASP A 90 -8.72 -2.55 -16.90
CA ASP A 90 -8.99 -3.99 -16.92
C ASP A 90 -7.88 -4.91 -16.37
N VAL A 91 -6.78 -4.34 -15.87
CA VAL A 91 -5.73 -5.09 -15.20
C VAL A 91 -6.01 -5.19 -13.70
N PRO A 92 -6.04 -6.40 -13.11
CA PRO A 92 -6.21 -6.56 -11.67
C PRO A 92 -4.94 -6.12 -10.93
N CYS A 93 -5.10 -5.26 -9.94
CA CYS A 93 -4.03 -4.79 -9.08
C CYS A 93 -4.36 -5.10 -7.62
N PRO A 94 -3.43 -5.63 -6.83
CA PRO A 94 -3.63 -5.83 -5.40
C PRO A 94 -4.13 -4.56 -4.71
N TYR A 95 -5.09 -4.73 -3.81
CA TYR A 95 -5.82 -3.61 -3.20
C TYR A 95 -5.96 -3.80 -1.70
N ILE A 96 -5.71 -2.72 -0.97
CA ILE A 96 -5.88 -2.66 0.48
C ILE A 96 -6.79 -1.48 0.82
N ARG A 97 -7.84 -1.74 1.61
CA ARG A 97 -8.65 -0.69 2.23
C ARG A 97 -8.12 -0.43 3.63
N MET A 98 -7.57 0.77 3.84
CA MET A 98 -6.89 1.15 5.07
C MET A 98 -7.70 2.20 5.84
N PRO A 99 -8.28 1.85 7.00
CA PRO A 99 -8.95 2.82 7.84
C PRO A 99 -7.95 3.76 8.50
N VAL A 100 -8.19 5.05 8.38
CA VAL A 100 -7.40 6.10 9.01
C VAL A 100 -8.19 6.77 10.13
N ALA A 101 -7.53 7.00 11.27
CA ALA A 101 -8.10 7.66 12.43
C ALA A 101 -7.09 8.64 13.02
N THR A 102 -7.58 9.60 13.78
CA THR A 102 -6.74 10.53 14.54
C THR A 102 -5.76 9.74 15.43
N GLY A 103 -4.49 10.15 15.42
CA GLY A 103 -3.43 9.49 16.20
C GLY A 103 -2.74 8.30 15.52
N ARG A 104 -3.23 7.81 14.38
CA ARG A 104 -2.54 6.78 13.59
C ARG A 104 -1.53 7.41 12.64
N ASN A 105 -0.31 6.90 12.63
CA ASN A 105 0.70 7.34 11.67
C ASN A 105 0.50 6.64 10.31
N VAL A 106 -0.26 7.31 9.44
CA VAL A 106 -0.63 6.80 8.11
C VAL A 106 0.61 6.49 7.26
N ALA A 107 1.67 7.30 7.35
CA ALA A 107 2.89 7.08 6.57
C ALA A 107 3.56 5.75 6.93
N ILE A 108 3.62 5.40 8.22
CA ILE A 108 4.16 4.11 8.67
C ILE A 108 3.27 2.96 8.21
N LEU A 109 1.94 3.10 8.30
CA LEU A 109 1.01 2.05 7.87
C LEU A 109 1.13 1.77 6.37
N VAL A 110 1.21 2.80 5.54
CA VAL A 110 1.40 2.67 4.09
C VAL A 110 2.74 2.00 3.78
N GLU A 111 3.81 2.39 4.47
CA GLU A 111 5.13 1.77 4.29
C GLU A 111 5.12 0.28 4.66
N ILE A 112 4.50 -0.08 5.78
CA ILE A 112 4.37 -1.48 6.20
C ILE A 112 3.55 -2.27 5.19
N ALA A 113 2.42 -1.72 4.70
CA ALA A 113 1.60 -2.36 3.69
C ALA A 113 2.39 -2.63 2.40
N ALA A 114 3.15 -1.65 1.92
CA ALA A 114 4.00 -1.80 0.74
C ALA A 114 5.10 -2.85 0.95
N ARG A 115 5.77 -2.86 2.10
CA ARG A 115 6.80 -3.87 2.44
C ARG A 115 6.21 -5.27 2.53
N ASN A 116 5.05 -5.43 3.17
CA ASN A 116 4.34 -6.71 3.25
C ASN A 116 3.93 -7.22 1.87
N HIS A 117 3.49 -6.31 0.99
CA HIS A 117 3.18 -6.66 -0.40
C HIS A 117 4.43 -7.20 -1.13
N VAL A 118 5.59 -6.55 -0.97
CA VAL A 118 6.85 -7.05 -1.55
C VAL A 118 7.22 -8.44 -1.02
N LEU A 119 7.02 -8.71 0.28
CA LEU A 119 7.24 -10.04 0.86
C LEU A 119 6.29 -11.09 0.27
N LYS A 120 5.01 -10.75 0.07
CA LYS A 120 4.05 -11.64 -0.62
C LYS A 120 4.48 -11.99 -2.03
N LEU A 121 5.01 -11.03 -2.81
CA LEU A 121 5.57 -11.28 -4.14
C LEU A 121 6.78 -12.23 -4.11
N GLN A 122 7.48 -12.32 -2.99
CA GLN A 122 8.59 -13.25 -2.75
C GLN A 122 8.14 -14.60 -2.18
N GLY A 123 6.82 -14.80 -2.00
CA GLY A 123 6.25 -16.05 -1.48
C GLY A 123 6.11 -16.11 0.04
N HIS A 124 6.29 -15.00 0.76
CA HIS A 124 6.12 -14.93 2.21
C HIS A 124 4.70 -14.44 2.57
N PHE A 125 3.89 -15.32 3.11
CA PHE A 125 2.49 -15.07 3.46
C PHE A 125 2.28 -15.14 4.98
N SER A 126 2.77 -14.13 5.71
CA SER A 126 2.81 -14.12 7.18
C SER A 126 1.47 -14.41 7.86
N ALA A 127 0.36 -13.94 7.31
CA ALA A 127 -0.98 -14.21 7.87
C ALA A 127 -1.37 -15.69 7.76
N GLN A 128 -1.09 -16.32 6.62
CA GLN A 128 -1.36 -17.74 6.38
C GLN A 128 -0.45 -18.62 7.24
N GLU A 129 0.82 -18.26 7.35
CA GLU A 129 1.79 -18.96 8.21
C GLU A 129 1.38 -18.89 9.68
N PHE A 130 0.91 -17.73 10.13
CA PHE A 130 0.40 -17.55 11.50
C PHE A 130 -0.81 -18.43 11.78
N VAL A 131 -1.82 -18.42 10.88
CA VAL A 131 -3.05 -19.23 11.06
C VAL A 131 -2.70 -20.70 11.10
N ARG A 132 -1.86 -21.20 10.18
CA ARG A 132 -1.41 -22.59 10.17
C ARG A 132 -0.72 -22.99 11.48
N SER A 133 0.20 -22.14 11.98
CA SER A 133 0.90 -22.41 13.23
C SER A 133 -0.05 -22.47 14.44
N LEU A 134 -1.08 -21.62 14.42
CA LEU A 134 -2.11 -21.60 15.48
C LEU A 134 -2.97 -22.86 15.44
N GLU A 135 -3.39 -23.31 14.26
CA GLU A 135 -4.16 -24.55 14.08
C GLU A 135 -3.37 -25.76 14.56
N GLU A 136 -2.10 -25.88 14.18
CA GLU A 136 -1.21 -26.97 14.64
C GLU A 136 -1.02 -26.96 16.17
N GLU A 137 -0.96 -25.79 16.80
CA GLU A 137 -0.86 -25.69 18.26
C GLU A 137 -2.17 -26.10 18.94
N LEU A 138 -3.32 -25.71 18.39
CA LEU A 138 -4.63 -26.09 18.91
C LEU A 138 -4.87 -27.61 18.81
N GLU A 139 -4.47 -28.23 17.71
CA GLU A 139 -4.54 -29.67 17.53
C GLU A 139 -3.70 -30.42 18.58
N ARG A 140 -2.45 -29.99 18.75
CA ARG A 140 -1.57 -30.58 19.80
C ARG A 140 -2.15 -30.46 21.19
N LYS A 141 -2.78 -29.34 21.53
CA LYS A 141 -3.45 -29.15 22.82
C LYS A 141 -4.68 -30.05 22.98
N ARG A 142 -5.46 -30.25 21.91
CA ARG A 142 -6.63 -31.18 21.93
C ARG A 142 -6.20 -32.61 22.12
N GLU A 143 -5.16 -33.08 21.43
CA GLU A 143 -4.62 -34.43 21.59
C GLU A 143 -4.06 -34.67 23.00
N ALA A 144 -3.37 -33.67 23.57
CA ALA A 144 -2.85 -33.75 24.95
C ALA A 144 -3.96 -33.80 26.00
N ALA A 145 -5.09 -33.10 25.78
CA ALA A 145 -6.24 -33.10 26.68
C ALA A 145 -7.12 -34.37 26.59
N ALA A 146 -6.98 -35.15 25.51
CA ALA A 146 -7.72 -36.41 25.29
C ALA A 146 -6.98 -37.64 25.83
N ARG A 147 -5.78 -37.49 26.37
CA ARG A 147 -4.97 -38.52 27.03
C ARG A 147 -5.10 -38.44 28.55
#